data_a1fe74d8b9ee9be7fa237eeb170febe7
#
_entry.id   a1fe74d8b9ee9be7fa237eeb170febe7
#
_cell.length_a   1.000
_cell.length_b   1.000
_cell.length_c   1.000
_cell.angle_alpha   90.00
_cell.angle_beta   90.00
_cell.angle_gamma   90.00
#
_symmetry.space_group_name_H-M   'P 1'
#
loop_
_entity.id
_entity.type
_entity.pdbx_description
1 polymer ?
#
loop_
_entity_poly.entity_id
_entity_poly.type
_entity_poly.pdbx_seq_one_letter_code
_entity_poly.pdbx_strand_id
1 'polypeptide(L)'
;MSQFLPVTKKDMEDRGWDQVDFVYVTGDAYVDHSSFGTAIISRLLESRGYKVGIIPQPDWRRKESIAIFGEPRLGFLVSAGNMDSMVNHYTVAKKHRQKDSYSPGGKMGLRPDRAVIVYSNLIRQTFKKTPVILGGIEASLRRMAHYDYWENKVKHSILIDSGADLISYGMGEHSIIEIAEALDSGIPVSEITYVAGTVYKCRDLSRTYEPIILPSFDEVQADKLAYARSFAIQYQNTDPFTAGTMAESYGTKGYVIQNPPALPLTQEEMDDVYDLPYVGNYHPMYEKDGGIPALEEIKFSLTSNRGCFGSCSFCALTFHQGRILQTRSHESILKEAVHMTEEKNFKGYIHDVGGPTADFRQPSCQKQLTRGVCKNRHCLFPEPCKNLTADHKDYVSLLRKLRDLPKVKKVFVRSGVRFDYVLADPDKTFLNELAKYHVSGQLRVAPEHVSNQVLKYMGKPSHEVYEKFLREFDKANKKAGLQQFAVPYFMSSHPGCTMKEAVKLAEYVRDLGFTPEQVQDFYPTPSTLSTCMYYTGIHPLTGEKVYVPKSAHEKAIQRALMQYKNPVNRELVLEGLKIAGRMDLVGYGEKCLIRPVRKEHGDNKYTENAGRNRGSKHGPAPKKTIRNHHTRKKQK
;
A
#
# COMPACT_ATOMS: atom_id res chain seq x y z
N MET A 1 16.91 27.66 5.80
CA MET A 1 15.68 26.92 5.42
C MET A 1 15.98 26.22 4.10
N SER A 2 15.68 24.92 3.99
CA SER A 2 15.81 24.22 2.72
C SER A 2 14.82 24.81 1.71
N GLN A 3 15.26 24.94 0.47
CA GLN A 3 14.47 25.50 -0.61
C GLN A 3 13.86 24.36 -1.43
N PHE A 4 12.61 24.50 -1.88
CA PHE A 4 12.01 23.52 -2.78
C PHE A 4 12.84 23.33 -4.06
N LEU A 5 12.85 22.13 -4.61
CA LEU A 5 13.42 21.88 -5.93
C LEU A 5 12.59 22.60 -7.01
N PRO A 6 13.22 22.99 -8.15
CA PRO A 6 12.55 23.69 -9.22
C PRO A 6 11.33 22.95 -9.76
N VAL A 7 10.21 23.64 -9.92
CA VAL A 7 8.99 23.17 -10.62
C VAL A 7 8.66 24.02 -11.85
N THR A 8 9.36 25.15 -12.01
CA THR A 8 9.24 26.03 -13.19
C THR A 8 10.62 26.34 -13.76
N LYS A 9 10.64 26.81 -15.00
CA LYS A 9 11.87 27.28 -15.64
C LYS A 9 12.49 28.45 -14.86
N LYS A 10 11.66 29.33 -14.32
CA LYS A 10 12.11 30.45 -13.47
C LYS A 10 12.85 29.97 -12.21
N ASP A 11 12.31 28.96 -11.50
CA ASP A 11 12.97 28.41 -10.31
C ASP A 11 14.35 27.84 -10.65
N MET A 12 14.50 27.24 -11.86
CA MET A 12 15.77 26.75 -12.37
C MET A 12 16.75 27.91 -12.64
N GLU A 13 16.27 28.97 -13.30
CA GLU A 13 17.05 30.17 -13.62
C GLU A 13 17.46 30.94 -12.34
N ASP A 14 16.58 31.02 -11.36
CA ASP A 14 16.85 31.67 -10.05
C ASP A 14 17.96 30.91 -9.26
N ARG A 15 18.20 29.62 -9.58
CA ARG A 15 19.33 28.84 -9.06
C ARG A 15 20.61 28.98 -9.91
N GLY A 16 20.58 29.77 -10.97
CA GLY A 16 21.71 29.94 -11.92
C GLY A 16 21.94 28.70 -12.78
N TRP A 17 20.90 27.89 -13.04
CA TRP A 17 20.99 26.70 -13.87
C TRP A 17 20.48 26.99 -15.29
N ASP A 18 21.27 26.68 -16.30
CA ASP A 18 20.87 26.77 -17.71
C ASP A 18 20.10 25.52 -18.17
N GLN A 19 20.40 24.38 -17.56
CA GLN A 19 19.81 23.09 -17.87
C GLN A 19 19.77 22.22 -16.60
N VAL A 20 18.75 21.35 -16.50
CA VAL A 20 18.69 20.31 -15.45
C VAL A 20 19.35 19.02 -15.97
N ASP A 21 19.89 18.23 -15.04
CA ASP A 21 20.43 16.92 -15.36
C ASP A 21 19.30 15.89 -15.49
N PHE A 22 18.36 15.93 -14.55
CA PHE A 22 17.16 15.08 -14.56
C PHE A 22 15.88 15.89 -14.45
N VAL A 23 14.84 15.40 -15.10
CA VAL A 23 13.47 15.86 -14.90
C VAL A 23 12.68 14.71 -14.28
N TYR A 24 12.16 14.91 -13.08
CA TYR A 24 11.29 13.95 -12.40
C TYR A 24 9.82 14.25 -12.68
N VAL A 25 9.15 13.36 -13.42
CA VAL A 25 7.72 13.44 -13.73
C VAL A 25 6.95 12.53 -12.77
N THR A 26 6.00 13.10 -12.03
CA THR A 26 5.24 12.35 -11.03
C THR A 26 3.73 12.55 -11.15
N GLY A 27 2.97 11.50 -10.83
CA GLY A 27 1.51 11.55 -10.73
C GLY A 27 0.98 12.22 -9.47
N ASP A 28 1.82 12.44 -8.45
CA ASP A 28 1.47 13.17 -7.22
C ASP A 28 1.76 14.66 -7.38
N ALA A 29 1.07 15.49 -6.60
CA ALA A 29 1.50 16.85 -6.31
C ALA A 29 2.88 16.83 -5.61
N TYR A 30 3.67 17.89 -5.77
CA TYR A 30 4.99 17.95 -5.15
C TYR A 30 4.89 18.24 -3.65
N VAL A 31 5.24 17.23 -2.88
CA VAL A 31 5.45 17.30 -1.43
C VAL A 31 6.91 16.93 -1.16
N ASP A 32 7.66 17.87 -0.59
CA ASP A 32 9.07 17.66 -0.25
C ASP A 32 9.21 17.13 1.17
N HIS A 33 8.99 15.81 1.29
CA HIS A 33 8.97 15.12 2.57
C HIS A 33 9.53 13.69 2.41
N SER A 34 10.24 13.18 3.41
CA SER A 34 10.88 11.86 3.44
C SER A 34 9.94 10.65 3.28
N SER A 35 8.63 10.87 3.27
CA SER A 35 7.61 9.84 2.98
C SER A 35 7.17 9.82 1.51
N PHE A 36 7.72 10.68 0.65
CA PHE A 36 7.40 10.75 -0.77
C PHE A 36 8.60 10.32 -1.62
N GLY A 37 8.42 9.27 -2.41
CA GLY A 37 9.50 8.74 -3.26
C GLY A 37 10.06 9.77 -4.22
N THR A 38 9.25 10.69 -4.74
CA THR A 38 9.70 11.80 -5.60
C THR A 38 10.71 12.69 -4.85
N ALA A 39 10.41 13.06 -3.61
CA ALA A 39 11.30 13.90 -2.80
C ALA A 39 12.58 13.13 -2.45
N ILE A 40 12.47 11.87 -2.02
CA ILE A 40 13.64 11.05 -1.64
C ILE A 40 14.63 10.95 -2.80
N ILE A 41 14.18 10.50 -3.97
CA ILE A 41 15.05 10.29 -5.15
C ILE A 41 15.62 11.63 -5.65
N SER A 42 14.80 12.68 -5.68
CA SER A 42 15.27 13.98 -6.17
C SER A 42 16.27 14.63 -5.24
N ARG A 43 16.04 14.57 -3.91
CA ARG A 43 16.99 15.08 -2.91
C ARG A 43 18.27 14.27 -2.85
N LEU A 44 18.17 12.96 -3.02
CA LEU A 44 19.33 12.08 -3.09
C LEU A 44 20.22 12.42 -4.29
N LEU A 45 19.65 12.66 -5.47
CA LEU A 45 20.38 13.10 -6.65
C LEU A 45 20.97 14.52 -6.45
N GLU A 46 20.20 15.44 -5.86
CA GLU A 46 20.70 16.79 -5.52
C GLU A 46 21.90 16.72 -4.58
N SER A 47 21.90 15.85 -3.57
CA SER A 47 23.02 15.65 -2.64
C SER A 47 24.30 15.12 -3.31
N ARG A 48 24.15 14.51 -4.49
CA ARG A 48 25.26 14.05 -5.34
C ARG A 48 25.68 15.08 -6.39
N GLY A 49 25.11 16.28 -6.34
CA GLY A 49 25.45 17.40 -7.24
C GLY A 49 24.66 17.47 -8.53
N TYR A 50 23.69 16.58 -8.74
CA TYR A 50 22.83 16.63 -9.92
C TYR A 50 21.72 17.68 -9.80
N LYS A 51 21.46 18.38 -10.90
CA LYS A 51 20.40 19.38 -11.03
C LYS A 51 19.08 18.70 -11.37
N VAL A 52 18.11 18.73 -10.47
CA VAL A 52 16.82 18.03 -10.63
C VAL A 52 15.67 19.02 -10.71
N GLY A 53 14.89 18.96 -11.79
CA GLY A 53 13.60 19.65 -11.92
C GLY A 53 12.44 18.66 -11.71
N ILE A 54 11.35 19.11 -11.09
CA ILE A 54 10.17 18.27 -10.83
C ILE A 54 8.99 18.78 -11.64
N ILE A 55 8.34 17.89 -12.39
CA ILE A 55 7.07 18.15 -13.07
C ILE A 55 5.98 17.33 -12.40
N PRO A 56 5.26 17.92 -11.41
CA PRO A 56 4.19 17.25 -10.72
C PRO A 56 2.89 17.34 -11.51
N GLN A 57 2.20 16.22 -11.68
CA GLN A 57 0.89 16.13 -12.34
C GLN A 57 0.79 16.93 -13.63
N PRO A 58 1.68 16.70 -14.64
CA PRO A 58 1.58 17.39 -15.91
C PRO A 58 0.21 17.19 -16.56
N ASP A 59 -0.29 18.18 -17.30
CA ASP A 59 -1.52 18.01 -18.07
C ASP A 59 -1.30 16.99 -19.18
N TRP A 60 -1.67 15.77 -18.90
CA TRP A 60 -1.44 14.60 -19.76
C TRP A 60 -2.17 14.66 -21.12
N ARG A 61 -3.03 15.66 -21.33
CA ARG A 61 -3.68 15.95 -22.61
C ARG A 61 -2.82 16.83 -23.52
N ARG A 62 -1.75 17.41 -22.98
CA ARG A 62 -0.90 18.38 -23.66
C ARG A 62 0.57 17.97 -23.55
N LYS A 63 1.19 17.64 -24.68
CA LYS A 63 2.60 17.22 -24.71
C LYS A 63 3.58 18.32 -24.24
N GLU A 64 3.19 19.60 -24.36
CA GLU A 64 4.01 20.74 -23.93
C GLU A 64 4.21 20.76 -22.42
N SER A 65 3.31 20.14 -21.66
CA SER A 65 3.40 20.06 -20.18
C SER A 65 4.62 19.30 -19.67
N ILE A 66 5.23 18.45 -20.50
CA ILE A 66 6.45 17.70 -20.20
C ILE A 66 7.73 18.49 -20.51
N ALA A 67 7.63 19.58 -21.26
CA ALA A 67 8.78 20.34 -21.77
C ALA A 67 9.14 21.59 -20.96
N ILE A 68 8.64 21.71 -19.73
CA ILE A 68 8.79 22.91 -18.88
C ILE A 68 10.27 23.31 -18.72
N PHE A 69 11.16 22.33 -18.51
CA PHE A 69 12.60 22.53 -18.33
C PHE A 69 13.41 22.37 -19.62
N GLY A 70 12.75 22.06 -20.77
CA GLY A 70 13.44 21.62 -21.97
C GLY A 70 13.92 20.17 -21.85
N GLU A 71 14.90 19.80 -22.69
CA GLU A 71 15.51 18.47 -22.68
C GLU A 71 16.52 18.37 -21.53
N PRO A 72 16.38 17.42 -20.58
CA PRO A 72 17.37 17.21 -19.53
C PRO A 72 18.67 16.62 -20.09
N ARG A 73 19.80 16.91 -19.43
CA ARG A 73 21.11 16.44 -19.88
C ARG A 73 21.25 14.91 -19.81
N LEU A 74 20.70 14.26 -18.77
CA LEU A 74 20.85 12.82 -18.51
C LEU A 74 19.56 12.02 -18.74
N GLY A 75 18.40 12.54 -18.36
CA GLY A 75 17.18 11.80 -18.61
C GLY A 75 15.96 12.20 -17.79
N PHE A 76 14.85 11.51 -18.08
CA PHE A 76 13.59 11.63 -17.35
C PHE A 76 13.44 10.48 -16.35
N LEU A 77 13.00 10.81 -15.13
CA LEU A 77 12.56 9.88 -14.11
C LEU A 77 11.04 9.93 -14.05
N VAL A 78 10.37 8.78 -14.10
CA VAL A 78 8.91 8.75 -14.20
C VAL A 78 8.31 7.82 -13.15
N SER A 79 7.36 8.34 -12.36
CA SER A 79 6.56 7.54 -11.43
C SER A 79 5.09 7.92 -11.45
N ALA A 80 4.22 7.01 -10.99
CA ALA A 80 2.81 7.32 -10.75
C ALA A 80 2.59 8.12 -9.45
N GLY A 81 3.63 8.29 -8.63
CA GLY A 81 3.55 8.82 -7.28
C GLY A 81 3.61 7.73 -6.21
N ASN A 82 3.17 8.03 -4.99
CA ASN A 82 3.21 7.11 -3.85
C ASN A 82 2.25 5.92 -4.00
N MET A 83 1.24 6.05 -4.84
CA MET A 83 0.29 4.97 -5.13
C MET A 83 0.29 4.61 -6.61
N ASP A 84 -0.07 3.36 -6.87
CA ASP A 84 -0.46 2.92 -8.20
C ASP A 84 -1.66 3.72 -8.71
N SER A 85 -1.60 4.25 -9.93
CA SER A 85 -2.63 5.14 -10.48
C SER A 85 -4.01 4.47 -10.56
N MET A 86 -4.07 3.20 -10.95
CA MET A 86 -5.32 2.47 -11.03
C MET A 86 -5.93 2.19 -9.66
N VAL A 87 -5.08 1.84 -8.66
CA VAL A 87 -5.52 1.65 -7.26
C VAL A 87 -6.00 2.97 -6.66
N ASN A 88 -5.35 4.07 -7.00
CA ASN A 88 -5.76 5.40 -6.53
C ASN A 88 -7.09 5.86 -7.14
N HIS A 89 -7.35 5.55 -8.41
CA HIS A 89 -8.54 6.03 -9.12
C HIS A 89 -9.77 5.17 -8.90
N TYR A 90 -9.61 3.85 -8.69
CA TYR A 90 -10.73 2.92 -8.70
C TYR A 90 -10.88 2.16 -7.38
N THR A 91 -12.11 1.87 -7.03
CA THR A 91 -12.43 0.87 -6.00
C THR A 91 -12.30 -0.54 -6.59
N VAL A 92 -12.36 -1.58 -5.74
CA VAL A 92 -12.40 -2.98 -6.19
C VAL A 92 -13.61 -3.27 -7.10
N ALA A 93 -14.72 -2.56 -6.91
CA ALA A 93 -15.89 -2.66 -7.79
C ALA A 93 -15.73 -1.87 -9.11
N LYS A 94 -14.49 -1.44 -9.44
CA LYS A 94 -14.14 -0.65 -10.62
C LYS A 94 -14.92 0.68 -10.75
N LYS A 95 -15.37 1.23 -9.62
CA LYS A 95 -16.01 2.55 -9.56
C LYS A 95 -14.96 3.61 -9.29
N HIS A 96 -15.04 4.77 -9.97
CA HIS A 96 -14.15 5.90 -9.70
C HIS A 96 -14.27 6.37 -8.25
N ARG A 97 -13.12 6.64 -7.63
CA ARG A 97 -13.07 7.33 -6.33
C ARG A 97 -13.40 8.81 -6.52
N GLN A 98 -13.86 9.43 -5.44
CA GLN A 98 -14.28 10.84 -5.45
C GLN A 98 -13.15 11.80 -5.04
N LYS A 99 -12.07 11.27 -4.43
CA LYS A 99 -10.95 12.05 -3.91
C LYS A 99 -9.62 11.38 -4.21
N ASP A 100 -8.63 12.19 -4.56
CA ASP A 100 -7.22 11.83 -4.63
C ASP A 100 -6.46 12.61 -3.55
N SER A 101 -6.07 11.95 -2.46
CA SER A 101 -5.38 12.61 -1.34
C SER A 101 -4.00 13.16 -1.72
N TYR A 102 -3.43 12.72 -2.83
CA TYR A 102 -2.13 13.16 -3.34
C TYR A 102 -2.23 14.31 -4.35
N SER A 103 -3.42 14.83 -4.54
CA SER A 103 -3.68 15.96 -5.45
C SER A 103 -4.11 17.21 -4.68
N PRO A 104 -3.92 18.42 -5.22
CA PRO A 104 -4.33 19.67 -4.60
C PRO A 104 -5.80 19.66 -4.19
N GLY A 105 -6.09 19.98 -2.93
CA GLY A 105 -7.44 19.96 -2.36
C GLY A 105 -8.16 18.59 -2.42
N GLY A 106 -7.43 17.51 -2.72
CA GLY A 106 -8.01 16.18 -2.91
C GLY A 106 -8.75 16.00 -4.24
N LYS A 107 -8.45 16.83 -5.25
CA LYS A 107 -9.14 16.86 -6.54
C LYS A 107 -8.79 15.64 -7.39
N MET A 108 -9.81 14.90 -7.88
CA MET A 108 -9.63 13.80 -8.83
C MET A 108 -9.40 14.28 -10.26
N GLY A 109 -8.70 13.45 -11.06
CA GLY A 109 -8.55 13.62 -12.52
C GLY A 109 -7.34 14.44 -12.95
N LEU A 110 -6.44 14.82 -12.05
CA LEU A 110 -5.16 15.45 -12.40
C LEU A 110 -4.13 14.41 -12.84
N ARG A 111 -4.16 13.21 -12.28
CA ARG A 111 -3.36 12.06 -12.69
C ARG A 111 -4.11 11.26 -13.77
N PRO A 112 -3.47 10.75 -14.84
CA PRO A 112 -4.11 9.82 -15.77
C PRO A 112 -4.16 8.39 -15.22
N ASP A 113 -5.03 7.57 -15.78
CA ASP A 113 -4.95 6.12 -15.63
C ASP A 113 -3.65 5.61 -16.24
N ARG A 114 -3.00 4.63 -15.57
CA ARG A 114 -1.69 4.09 -16.00
C ARG A 114 -0.66 5.21 -16.22
N ALA A 115 -0.54 6.06 -15.20
CA ALA A 115 0.21 7.31 -15.26
C ALA A 115 1.64 7.13 -15.81
N VAL A 116 2.35 6.08 -15.42
CA VAL A 116 3.72 5.81 -15.88
C VAL A 116 3.76 5.62 -17.40
N ILE A 117 2.80 4.88 -17.98
CA ILE A 117 2.73 4.66 -19.43
C ILE A 117 2.40 5.97 -20.14
N VAL A 118 1.41 6.71 -19.66
CA VAL A 118 0.96 7.95 -20.31
C VAL A 118 2.06 9.00 -20.30
N TYR A 119 2.71 9.22 -19.17
CA TYR A 119 3.81 10.19 -19.06
C TYR A 119 5.01 9.81 -19.92
N SER A 120 5.39 8.53 -19.94
CA SER A 120 6.48 8.07 -20.81
C SER A 120 6.19 8.28 -22.29
N ASN A 121 4.95 8.02 -22.71
CA ASN A 121 4.52 8.26 -24.09
C ASN A 121 4.54 9.76 -24.45
N LEU A 122 4.15 10.66 -23.53
CA LEU A 122 4.26 12.11 -23.75
C LEU A 122 5.74 12.53 -23.89
N ILE A 123 6.62 12.00 -23.06
CA ILE A 123 8.07 12.25 -23.16
C ILE A 123 8.58 11.79 -24.52
N ARG A 124 8.25 10.57 -24.96
CA ARG A 124 8.68 10.04 -26.27
C ARG A 124 8.16 10.83 -27.47
N GLN A 125 6.97 11.42 -27.38
CA GLN A 125 6.44 12.29 -28.42
C GLN A 125 7.24 13.60 -28.55
N THR A 126 7.82 14.08 -27.46
CA THR A 126 8.56 15.35 -27.41
C THR A 126 10.07 15.12 -27.52
N PHE A 127 10.62 14.19 -26.76
CA PHE A 127 12.05 13.88 -26.64
C PHE A 127 12.31 12.42 -27.02
N LYS A 128 12.55 12.17 -28.30
CA LYS A 128 12.58 10.80 -28.86
C LYS A 128 13.72 9.92 -28.34
N LYS A 129 14.88 10.52 -28.04
CA LYS A 129 16.12 9.79 -27.72
C LYS A 129 16.58 9.93 -26.26
N THR A 130 16.02 10.88 -25.51
CA THR A 130 16.39 11.13 -24.13
C THR A 130 16.05 9.93 -23.26
N PRO A 131 16.96 9.45 -22.39
CA PRO A 131 16.70 8.33 -21.49
C PRO A 131 15.43 8.53 -20.64
N VAL A 132 14.62 7.46 -20.53
CA VAL A 132 13.43 7.43 -19.66
C VAL A 132 13.56 6.25 -18.72
N ILE A 133 13.69 6.56 -17.43
CA ILE A 133 13.83 5.60 -16.34
C ILE A 133 12.52 5.61 -15.52
N LEU A 134 11.89 4.45 -15.39
CA LEU A 134 10.68 4.27 -14.61
C LEU A 134 11.02 3.91 -13.16
N GLY A 135 10.22 4.38 -12.22
CA GLY A 135 10.35 4.04 -10.82
C GLY A 135 9.01 4.01 -10.09
N GLY A 136 9.08 3.80 -8.78
CA GLY A 136 7.93 3.76 -7.88
C GLY A 136 7.13 2.46 -7.96
N ILE A 137 6.05 2.39 -7.16
CA ILE A 137 5.29 1.14 -6.96
C ILE A 137 4.60 0.65 -8.23
N GLU A 138 4.07 1.53 -9.07
CA GLU A 138 3.37 1.14 -10.30
C GLU A 138 4.31 0.42 -11.27
N ALA A 139 5.51 0.93 -11.48
CA ALA A 139 6.52 0.30 -12.31
C ALA A 139 7.06 -0.99 -11.68
N SER A 140 7.34 -0.97 -10.37
CA SER A 140 7.85 -2.15 -9.64
C SER A 140 6.92 -3.35 -9.74
N LEU A 141 5.60 -3.14 -9.63
CA LEU A 141 4.61 -4.22 -9.65
C LEU A 141 4.26 -4.70 -11.07
N ARG A 142 4.68 -3.98 -12.11
CA ARG A 142 4.41 -4.31 -13.51
C ARG A 142 5.68 -4.54 -14.34
N ARG A 143 6.79 -4.82 -13.67
CA ARG A 143 8.12 -4.97 -14.31
C ARG A 143 8.25 -6.19 -15.23
N MET A 144 7.46 -7.24 -15.00
CA MET A 144 7.34 -8.44 -15.85
C MET A 144 5.90 -8.57 -16.37
N ALA A 145 5.59 -9.59 -17.15
CA ALA A 145 4.22 -9.90 -17.51
C ALA A 145 3.35 -10.06 -16.26
N HIS A 146 2.21 -9.40 -16.24
CA HIS A 146 1.37 -9.34 -15.05
C HIS A 146 -0.12 -9.36 -15.39
N TYR A 147 -0.93 -9.92 -14.45
CA TYR A 147 -2.37 -9.85 -14.56
C TYR A 147 -2.89 -8.45 -14.21
N ASP A 148 -3.62 -7.85 -15.15
CA ASP A 148 -4.33 -6.59 -14.97
C ASP A 148 -5.79 -6.86 -14.59
N TYR A 149 -6.16 -6.43 -13.37
CA TYR A 149 -7.50 -6.63 -12.82
C TYR A 149 -8.59 -5.87 -13.59
N TRP A 150 -8.27 -4.67 -14.09
CA TRP A 150 -9.26 -3.80 -14.74
C TRP A 150 -9.63 -4.30 -16.13
N GLU A 151 -8.66 -4.76 -16.90
CA GLU A 151 -8.89 -5.37 -18.21
C GLU A 151 -9.10 -6.89 -18.15
N ASN A 152 -8.90 -7.51 -16.98
CA ASN A 152 -9.03 -8.97 -16.77
C ASN A 152 -8.19 -9.80 -17.74
N LYS A 153 -6.96 -9.36 -18.00
CA LYS A 153 -6.01 -10.05 -18.89
C LYS A 153 -4.57 -9.90 -18.44
N VAL A 154 -3.69 -10.74 -18.95
CA VAL A 154 -2.25 -10.59 -18.77
C VAL A 154 -1.74 -9.49 -19.72
N LYS A 155 -0.97 -8.55 -19.17
CA LYS A 155 -0.32 -7.44 -19.87
C LYS A 155 1.18 -7.70 -19.99
N HIS A 156 1.81 -7.07 -20.96
CA HIS A 156 3.26 -7.04 -21.06
C HIS A 156 3.91 -6.40 -19.82
N SER A 157 5.23 -6.56 -19.70
CA SER A 157 6.02 -5.68 -18.84
C SER A 157 5.71 -4.21 -19.17
N ILE A 158 5.60 -3.37 -18.12
CA ILE A 158 5.38 -1.94 -18.28
C ILE A 158 6.51 -1.28 -19.10
N LEU A 159 7.70 -1.87 -19.10
CA LEU A 159 8.84 -1.41 -19.89
C LEU A 159 8.58 -1.54 -21.41
N ILE A 160 7.81 -2.55 -21.83
CA ILE A 160 7.37 -2.71 -23.22
C ILE A 160 6.26 -1.73 -23.55
N ASP A 161 5.23 -1.66 -22.67
CA ASP A 161 4.02 -0.87 -22.93
C ASP A 161 4.27 0.66 -22.86
N SER A 162 5.24 1.11 -22.07
CA SER A 162 5.58 2.53 -21.91
C SER A 162 6.58 3.06 -22.93
N GLY A 163 7.34 2.17 -23.59
CA GLY A 163 8.45 2.58 -24.45
C GLY A 163 9.64 3.21 -23.72
N ALA A 164 9.72 3.09 -22.39
CA ALA A 164 10.86 3.53 -21.60
C ALA A 164 12.09 2.64 -21.82
N ASP A 165 13.25 3.07 -21.31
CA ASP A 165 14.52 2.38 -21.51
C ASP A 165 14.85 1.44 -20.36
N LEU A 166 14.57 1.87 -19.11
CA LEU A 166 15.00 1.18 -17.89
C LEU A 166 13.92 1.31 -16.81
N ILE A 167 13.82 0.31 -15.93
CA ILE A 167 13.07 0.41 -14.68
C ILE A 167 14.08 0.32 -13.53
N SER A 168 14.01 1.25 -12.57
CA SER A 168 14.57 1.10 -11.24
C SER A 168 13.43 0.63 -10.32
N TYR A 169 13.42 -0.65 -9.93
CA TYR A 169 12.35 -1.22 -9.13
C TYR A 169 12.73 -1.36 -7.66
N GLY A 170 11.71 -1.43 -6.82
CA GLY A 170 11.90 -1.55 -5.37
C GLY A 170 12.26 -0.21 -4.72
N MET A 171 13.12 -0.26 -3.73
CA MET A 171 13.71 0.91 -3.10
C MET A 171 14.90 1.34 -3.95
N GLY A 172 14.77 2.47 -4.62
CA GLY A 172 15.62 2.84 -5.75
C GLY A 172 16.88 3.65 -5.41
N GLU A 173 17.22 3.82 -4.13
CA GLU A 173 18.28 4.73 -3.71
C GLU A 173 19.66 4.35 -4.28
N HIS A 174 20.04 3.07 -4.17
CA HIS A 174 21.31 2.60 -4.74
C HIS A 174 21.27 2.64 -6.26
N SER A 175 20.24 2.06 -6.88
CA SER A 175 20.17 1.93 -8.34
C SER A 175 20.13 3.27 -9.05
N ILE A 176 19.46 4.30 -8.50
CA ILE A 176 19.39 5.60 -9.16
C ILE A 176 20.72 6.34 -9.16
N ILE A 177 21.54 6.18 -8.11
CA ILE A 177 22.89 6.75 -8.06
C ILE A 177 23.77 6.10 -9.13
N GLU A 178 23.82 4.77 -9.17
CA GLU A 178 24.60 4.04 -10.17
C GLU A 178 24.16 4.36 -11.61
N ILE A 179 22.84 4.47 -11.85
CA ILE A 179 22.32 4.88 -13.15
C ILE A 179 22.75 6.31 -13.51
N ALA A 180 22.67 7.24 -12.56
CA ALA A 180 23.04 8.63 -12.76
C ALA A 180 24.54 8.77 -13.09
N GLU A 181 25.40 8.09 -12.34
CA GLU A 181 26.85 8.06 -12.55
C GLU A 181 27.22 7.44 -13.90
N ALA A 182 26.53 6.36 -14.31
CA ALA A 182 26.74 5.72 -15.60
C ALA A 182 26.36 6.67 -16.76
N LEU A 183 25.20 7.32 -16.69
CA LEU A 183 24.75 8.28 -17.70
C LEU A 183 25.66 9.51 -17.76
N ASP A 184 26.11 10.01 -16.61
CA ASP A 184 27.02 11.16 -16.51
C ASP A 184 28.41 10.85 -17.08
N SER A 185 28.84 9.59 -16.95
CA SER A 185 30.07 9.09 -17.59
C SER A 185 29.93 8.83 -19.10
N GLY A 186 28.75 9.12 -19.67
CA GLY A 186 28.50 8.96 -21.11
C GLY A 186 28.13 7.53 -21.53
N ILE A 187 27.83 6.62 -20.59
CA ILE A 187 27.38 5.26 -20.92
C ILE A 187 25.94 5.34 -21.47
N PRO A 188 25.68 4.83 -22.67
CA PRO A 188 24.34 4.79 -23.21
C PRO A 188 23.38 4.00 -22.31
N VAL A 189 22.14 4.47 -22.11
CA VAL A 189 21.15 3.80 -21.24
C VAL A 189 20.91 2.34 -21.63
N SER A 190 21.06 1.98 -22.91
CA SER A 190 20.94 0.61 -23.41
C SER A 190 22.07 -0.33 -22.95
N GLU A 191 23.18 0.22 -22.45
CA GLU A 191 24.33 -0.53 -21.94
C GLU A 191 24.37 -0.59 -20.41
N ILE A 192 23.47 0.11 -19.72
CA ILE A 192 23.28 0.03 -18.26
C ILE A 192 22.50 -1.24 -17.93
N THR A 193 23.16 -2.39 -18.05
CA THR A 193 22.56 -3.72 -17.89
C THR A 193 22.99 -4.43 -16.61
N TYR A 194 23.90 -3.84 -15.86
CA TYR A 194 24.58 -4.44 -14.72
C TYR A 194 24.11 -3.94 -13.35
N VAL A 195 23.32 -2.88 -13.31
CA VAL A 195 22.86 -2.27 -12.06
C VAL A 195 21.82 -3.15 -11.37
N ALA A 196 22.04 -3.49 -10.11
CA ALA A 196 21.09 -4.22 -9.30
C ALA A 196 19.78 -3.41 -9.07
N GLY A 197 18.64 -4.08 -8.96
CA GLY A 197 17.35 -3.41 -8.80
C GLY A 197 16.82 -2.78 -10.10
N THR A 198 17.31 -3.24 -11.26
CA THR A 198 16.86 -2.72 -12.57
C THR A 198 16.21 -3.78 -13.44
N VAL A 199 15.42 -3.30 -14.41
CA VAL A 199 14.86 -4.11 -15.51
C VAL A 199 15.14 -3.40 -16.82
N TYR A 200 15.68 -4.12 -17.79
CA TYR A 200 16.05 -3.60 -19.11
C TYR A 200 15.58 -4.50 -20.26
N LYS A 201 15.67 -4.00 -21.48
CA LYS A 201 15.34 -4.75 -22.71
C LYS A 201 16.61 -5.13 -23.45
N CYS A 202 16.65 -6.35 -24.01
CA CYS A 202 17.68 -6.75 -24.94
C CYS A 202 17.10 -7.56 -26.10
N ARG A 203 17.84 -7.65 -27.21
CA ARG A 203 17.42 -8.43 -28.38
C ARG A 203 17.61 -9.92 -28.19
N ASP A 204 18.72 -10.29 -27.54
CA ASP A 204 19.12 -11.67 -27.28
C ASP A 204 19.81 -11.78 -25.91
N LEU A 205 20.12 -12.99 -25.50
CA LEU A 205 20.72 -13.27 -24.18
C LEU A 205 22.25 -13.37 -24.21
N SER A 206 22.91 -13.04 -25.32
CA SER A 206 24.36 -13.20 -25.49
C SER A 206 25.22 -12.45 -24.47
N ARG A 207 24.68 -11.35 -23.91
CA ARG A 207 25.31 -10.53 -22.88
C ARG A 207 24.77 -10.76 -21.47
N THR A 208 23.91 -11.77 -21.28
CA THR A 208 23.28 -12.05 -19.98
C THR A 208 23.83 -13.36 -19.43
N TYR A 209 24.48 -13.31 -18.26
CA TYR A 209 25.10 -14.49 -17.67
C TYR A 209 24.05 -15.37 -17.01
N GLU A 210 23.92 -16.63 -17.47
CA GLU A 210 23.08 -17.69 -16.89
C GLU A 210 21.71 -17.24 -16.33
N PRO A 211 20.87 -16.54 -17.13
CA PRO A 211 19.60 -16.07 -16.61
C PRO A 211 18.61 -17.20 -16.34
N ILE A 212 17.81 -17.05 -15.31
CA ILE A 212 16.65 -17.91 -15.06
C ILE A 212 15.58 -17.57 -16.12
N ILE A 213 15.32 -18.52 -17.01
CA ILE A 213 14.34 -18.33 -18.09
C ILE A 213 12.94 -18.51 -17.52
N LEU A 214 12.13 -17.45 -17.61
CA LEU A 214 10.71 -17.48 -17.31
C LEU A 214 9.91 -18.01 -18.51
N PRO A 215 8.72 -18.62 -18.28
CA PRO A 215 7.76 -18.78 -19.37
C PRO A 215 7.59 -17.48 -20.15
N SER A 216 7.54 -17.57 -21.47
CA SER A 216 7.40 -16.40 -22.36
C SER A 216 6.07 -15.67 -22.12
N PHE A 217 5.99 -14.42 -22.58
CA PHE A 217 4.74 -13.65 -22.52
C PHE A 217 3.57 -14.40 -23.19
N ASP A 218 3.78 -15.01 -24.35
CA ASP A 218 2.74 -15.75 -25.07
C ASP A 218 2.25 -16.96 -24.26
N GLU A 219 3.17 -17.70 -23.62
CA GLU A 219 2.82 -18.83 -22.75
C GLU A 219 2.03 -18.36 -21.53
N VAL A 220 2.47 -17.32 -20.82
CA VAL A 220 1.76 -16.84 -19.62
C VAL A 220 0.41 -16.19 -19.93
N GLN A 221 0.25 -15.66 -21.15
CA GLN A 221 -1.03 -15.15 -21.62
C GLN A 221 -2.01 -16.28 -21.97
N ALA A 222 -1.53 -17.36 -22.59
CA ALA A 222 -2.33 -18.47 -23.05
C ALA A 222 -2.69 -19.47 -21.94
N ASP A 223 -1.76 -19.72 -20.99
CA ASP A 223 -1.90 -20.77 -19.97
C ASP A 223 -1.73 -20.22 -18.54
N LYS A 224 -2.75 -20.46 -17.71
CA LYS A 224 -2.74 -20.07 -16.29
C LYS A 224 -1.72 -20.84 -15.46
N LEU A 225 -1.36 -22.07 -15.84
CA LEU A 225 -0.29 -22.81 -15.17
C LEU A 225 1.07 -22.20 -15.50
N ALA A 226 1.31 -21.79 -16.75
CA ALA A 226 2.52 -21.08 -17.12
C ALA A 226 2.64 -19.77 -16.35
N TYR A 227 1.53 -19.01 -16.21
CA TYR A 227 1.50 -17.80 -15.38
C TYR A 227 1.84 -18.09 -13.91
N ALA A 228 1.24 -19.14 -13.32
CA ALA A 228 1.53 -19.52 -11.94
C ALA A 228 3.00 -19.92 -11.74
N ARG A 229 3.60 -20.65 -12.71
CA ARG A 229 5.04 -21.02 -12.69
C ARG A 229 5.93 -19.79 -12.80
N SER A 230 5.65 -18.89 -13.74
CA SER A 230 6.39 -17.62 -13.88
C SER A 230 6.36 -16.82 -12.58
N PHE A 231 5.18 -16.68 -11.98
CA PHE A 231 5.02 -15.99 -10.71
C PHE A 231 5.79 -16.68 -9.57
N ALA A 232 5.75 -18.01 -9.47
CA ALA A 232 6.48 -18.76 -8.44
C ALA A 232 7.99 -18.51 -8.52
N ILE A 233 8.57 -18.51 -9.74
CA ILE A 233 9.98 -18.20 -9.96
C ILE A 233 10.29 -16.76 -9.53
N GLN A 234 9.47 -15.78 -9.93
CA GLN A 234 9.63 -14.39 -9.52
C GLN A 234 9.57 -14.23 -8.01
N TYR A 235 8.62 -14.89 -7.33
CA TYR A 235 8.46 -14.84 -5.88
C TYR A 235 9.68 -15.39 -5.13
N GLN A 236 10.27 -16.49 -5.65
CA GLN A 236 11.47 -17.10 -5.08
C GLN A 236 12.74 -16.28 -5.32
N ASN A 237 12.71 -15.28 -6.21
CA ASN A 237 13.83 -14.40 -6.56
C ASN A 237 13.57 -12.93 -6.13
N THR A 238 12.94 -12.73 -4.97
CA THR A 238 12.73 -11.41 -4.35
C THR A 238 13.80 -11.03 -3.32
N ASP A 239 14.74 -11.92 -3.04
CA ASP A 239 15.78 -11.70 -2.02
C ASP A 239 17.09 -11.22 -2.68
N PRO A 240 17.68 -10.09 -2.24
CA PRO A 240 18.86 -9.52 -2.87
C PRO A 240 20.13 -10.36 -2.75
N PHE A 241 20.20 -11.26 -1.76
CA PHE A 241 21.39 -12.12 -1.54
C PHE A 241 21.35 -13.41 -2.38
N THR A 242 20.17 -13.85 -2.79
CA THR A 242 20.00 -15.19 -3.40
C THR A 242 19.21 -15.18 -4.71
N ALA A 243 18.72 -14.02 -5.15
CA ALA A 243 18.06 -13.91 -6.44
C ALA A 243 19.05 -14.03 -7.59
N GLY A 244 18.61 -14.69 -8.67
CA GLY A 244 19.28 -14.68 -9.96
C GLY A 244 18.68 -13.66 -10.92
N THR A 245 19.41 -13.34 -11.97
CA THR A 245 18.87 -12.58 -13.11
C THR A 245 17.77 -13.41 -13.81
N MET A 246 16.65 -12.79 -14.14
CA MET A 246 15.53 -13.45 -14.80
C MET A 246 15.30 -12.88 -16.19
N ALA A 247 14.96 -13.73 -17.15
CA ALA A 247 14.68 -13.34 -18.53
C ALA A 247 13.30 -13.83 -18.96
N GLU A 248 12.47 -12.92 -19.50
CA GLU A 248 11.15 -13.21 -20.07
C GLU A 248 11.14 -12.84 -21.55
N SER A 249 10.76 -13.79 -22.41
CA SER A 249 10.72 -13.59 -23.87
C SER A 249 9.42 -12.90 -24.30
N TYR A 250 9.55 -11.96 -25.25
CA TYR A 250 8.46 -11.25 -25.92
C TYR A 250 8.49 -11.50 -27.44
N GLY A 251 8.94 -12.67 -27.84
CA GLY A 251 9.03 -13.07 -29.23
C GLY A 251 9.94 -12.15 -30.04
N THR A 252 9.44 -11.59 -31.13
CA THR A 252 10.22 -10.69 -32.03
C THR A 252 10.66 -9.39 -31.34
N LYS A 253 10.09 -9.02 -30.20
CA LYS A 253 10.50 -7.83 -29.43
C LYS A 253 11.72 -8.08 -28.53
N GLY A 254 12.26 -9.32 -28.51
CA GLY A 254 13.40 -9.72 -27.69
C GLY A 254 12.99 -10.12 -26.27
N TYR A 255 13.80 -9.73 -25.30
CA TYR A 255 13.67 -10.11 -23.89
C TYR A 255 13.56 -8.89 -22.99
N VAL A 256 12.83 -9.08 -21.89
CA VAL A 256 12.88 -8.23 -20.70
C VAL A 256 13.70 -8.98 -19.65
N ILE A 257 14.75 -8.33 -19.18
CA ILE A 257 15.68 -8.89 -18.20
C ILE A 257 15.48 -8.14 -16.87
N GLN A 258 15.29 -8.90 -15.80
CA GLN A 258 15.28 -8.37 -14.44
C GLN A 258 16.56 -8.76 -13.72
N ASN A 259 17.35 -7.79 -13.32
CA ASN A 259 18.50 -7.99 -12.44
C ASN A 259 18.02 -8.35 -11.01
N PRO A 260 18.87 -8.98 -10.17
CA PRO A 260 18.58 -9.16 -8.76
C PRO A 260 18.18 -7.83 -8.08
N PRO A 261 17.36 -7.86 -7.01
CA PRO A 261 17.07 -6.65 -6.23
C PRO A 261 18.35 -6.00 -5.72
N ALA A 262 18.35 -4.68 -5.60
CA ALA A 262 19.42 -3.97 -4.91
C ALA A 262 19.51 -4.42 -3.44
N LEU A 263 20.71 -4.38 -2.87
CA LEU A 263 20.90 -4.63 -1.44
C LEU A 263 20.09 -3.63 -0.61
N PRO A 264 19.55 -4.03 0.53
CA PRO A 264 18.87 -3.10 1.43
C PRO A 264 19.88 -2.06 1.95
N LEU A 265 19.40 -0.84 2.17
CA LEU A 265 20.21 0.19 2.81
C LEU A 265 20.67 -0.27 4.20
N THR A 266 21.90 0.03 4.54
CA THR A 266 22.40 -0.06 5.92
C THR A 266 21.68 0.95 6.81
N GLN A 267 21.88 0.87 8.13
CA GLN A 267 21.31 1.85 9.05
C GLN A 267 21.87 3.25 8.79
N GLU A 268 23.16 3.37 8.53
CA GLU A 268 23.82 4.64 8.21
C GLU A 268 23.28 5.25 6.92
N GLU A 269 23.17 4.48 5.84
CA GLU A 269 22.57 4.94 4.59
C GLU A 269 21.09 5.33 4.74
N MET A 270 20.34 4.60 5.58
CA MET A 270 18.98 4.99 5.93
C MET A 270 18.94 6.34 6.65
N ASP A 271 19.82 6.55 7.61
CA ASP A 271 19.91 7.80 8.36
C ASP A 271 20.30 8.96 7.44
N ASP A 272 21.24 8.77 6.52
CA ASP A 272 21.64 9.75 5.52
C ASP A 272 20.48 10.15 4.61
N VAL A 273 19.68 9.17 4.15
CA VAL A 273 18.48 9.44 3.32
C VAL A 273 17.46 10.28 4.09
N TYR A 274 17.25 10.03 5.37
CA TYR A 274 16.31 10.78 6.18
C TYR A 274 16.84 12.12 6.69
N ASP A 275 18.16 12.33 6.64
CA ASP A 275 18.83 13.60 6.99
C ASP A 275 18.93 14.58 5.80
N LEU A 276 18.53 14.19 4.60
CA LEU A 276 18.48 15.06 3.43
C LEU A 276 17.60 16.30 3.70
N PRO A 277 17.90 17.45 3.06
CA PRO A 277 17.31 18.74 3.40
C PRO A 277 15.86 18.88 2.91
N TYR A 278 14.96 18.03 3.38
CA TYR A 278 13.54 18.14 3.09
C TYR A 278 12.94 19.40 3.69
N VAL A 279 12.01 20.05 2.95
CA VAL A 279 11.24 21.18 3.48
C VAL A 279 10.18 20.72 4.51
N GLY A 280 9.78 19.45 4.46
CA GLY A 280 8.72 18.90 5.32
C GLY A 280 7.30 19.37 4.96
N ASN A 281 7.12 19.93 3.74
CA ASN A 281 5.84 20.52 3.34
C ASN A 281 5.56 20.32 1.84
N TYR A 282 4.32 20.62 1.43
CA TYR A 282 3.97 20.72 0.01
C TYR A 282 4.45 22.06 -0.56
N HIS A 283 4.65 22.09 -1.89
CA HIS A 283 5.06 23.29 -2.60
C HIS A 283 4.01 24.40 -2.47
N PRO A 284 4.38 25.68 -2.21
CA PRO A 284 3.46 26.79 -1.96
C PRO A 284 2.43 27.05 -3.07
N MET A 285 2.71 26.60 -4.30
CA MET A 285 1.76 26.72 -5.43
C MET A 285 0.38 26.11 -5.13
N TYR A 286 0.28 25.19 -4.17
CA TYR A 286 -0.97 24.50 -3.82
C TYR A 286 -1.76 25.14 -2.68
N GLU A 287 -1.29 26.20 -2.08
CA GLU A 287 -1.98 26.84 -0.93
C GLU A 287 -3.40 27.30 -1.29
N LYS A 288 -3.55 27.91 -2.48
CA LYS A 288 -4.85 28.39 -2.98
C LYS A 288 -5.85 27.26 -3.27
N ASP A 289 -5.37 26.05 -3.53
CA ASP A 289 -6.17 24.87 -3.82
C ASP A 289 -6.50 24.07 -2.56
N GLY A 290 -6.09 24.52 -1.36
CA GLY A 290 -6.36 23.86 -0.08
C GLY A 290 -5.29 22.86 0.33
N GLY A 291 -4.07 22.94 -0.21
CA GLY A 291 -2.93 22.10 0.15
C GLY A 291 -3.07 20.66 -0.34
N ILE A 292 -2.27 19.75 0.24
CA ILE A 292 -2.23 18.33 -0.13
C ILE A 292 -2.68 17.47 1.06
N PRO A 293 -3.87 16.84 1.00
CA PRO A 293 -4.43 16.11 2.15
C PRO A 293 -3.54 14.98 2.67
N ALA A 294 -2.78 14.31 1.81
CA ALA A 294 -1.88 13.24 2.22
C ALA A 294 -0.81 13.70 3.21
N LEU A 295 -0.37 14.96 3.14
CA LEU A 295 0.62 15.50 4.08
C LEU A 295 0.06 15.62 5.49
N GLU A 296 -1.22 15.96 5.66
CA GLU A 296 -1.85 16.13 6.99
C GLU A 296 -1.79 14.84 7.82
N GLU A 297 -1.87 13.68 7.16
CA GLU A 297 -1.82 12.37 7.83
C GLU A 297 -0.41 12.02 8.34
N ILE A 298 0.63 12.50 7.67
CA ILE A 298 2.03 12.10 7.93
C ILE A 298 2.91 13.20 8.52
N LYS A 299 2.52 14.47 8.44
CA LYS A 299 3.35 15.61 8.82
C LYS A 299 3.99 15.50 10.20
N PHE A 300 3.29 14.89 11.14
CA PHE A 300 3.76 14.65 12.51
C PHE A 300 3.89 13.15 12.81
N SER A 301 4.34 12.38 11.83
CA SER A 301 4.61 10.94 11.95
C SER A 301 6.06 10.66 11.58
N LEU A 302 6.65 9.67 12.23
CA LEU A 302 8.06 9.29 12.07
C LEU A 302 8.13 7.91 11.43
N THR A 303 8.82 7.80 10.31
CA THR A 303 9.15 6.51 9.71
C THR A 303 10.35 5.92 10.43
N SER A 304 10.18 4.78 11.06
CA SER A 304 11.25 4.11 11.81
C SER A 304 11.94 2.99 11.04
N ASN A 305 11.24 2.40 10.06
CA ASN A 305 11.73 1.24 9.31
C ASN A 305 11.05 1.12 7.94
N ARG A 306 11.70 0.40 7.03
CA ARG A 306 11.18 -0.06 5.75
C ARG A 306 11.35 -1.56 5.62
N GLY A 307 10.65 -2.19 4.67
CA GLY A 307 10.62 -3.64 4.52
C GLY A 307 9.68 -4.32 5.52
N CYS A 308 9.30 -5.57 5.24
CA CYS A 308 8.39 -6.32 6.11
C CYS A 308 8.55 -7.83 5.93
N PHE A 309 9.00 -8.54 6.97
CA PHE A 309 9.09 -10.01 6.94
C PHE A 309 7.75 -10.72 7.22
N GLY A 310 6.66 -9.97 7.41
CA GLY A 310 5.32 -10.53 7.57
C GLY A 310 4.83 -11.30 6.36
N SER A 311 5.26 -10.93 5.15
CA SER A 311 5.06 -11.68 3.89
C SER A 311 3.60 -12.07 3.62
N CYS A 312 2.62 -11.21 3.97
CA CYS A 312 1.21 -11.46 3.67
C CYS A 312 1.01 -11.58 2.16
N SER A 313 0.26 -12.60 1.73
CA SER A 313 0.12 -12.99 0.32
C SER A 313 -0.50 -11.90 -0.57
N PHE A 314 -1.31 -11.02 -0.01
CA PHE A 314 -1.98 -9.93 -0.70
C PHE A 314 -1.20 -8.61 -0.72
N CYS A 315 -0.08 -8.53 0.03
CA CYS A 315 0.62 -7.28 0.23
C CYS A 315 1.68 -7.02 -0.85
N ALA A 316 1.58 -5.89 -1.52
CA ALA A 316 2.53 -5.46 -2.55
C ALA A 316 3.92 -5.12 -2.00
N LEU A 317 4.05 -4.84 -0.70
CA LEU A 317 5.32 -4.45 -0.08
C LEU A 317 6.39 -5.53 -0.20
N THR A 318 6.01 -6.82 -0.23
CA THR A 318 6.94 -7.93 -0.47
C THR A 318 7.73 -7.76 -1.77
N PHE A 319 7.09 -7.26 -2.83
CA PHE A 319 7.70 -7.04 -4.14
C PHE A 319 8.28 -5.64 -4.35
N HIS A 320 7.90 -4.68 -3.50
CA HIS A 320 8.36 -3.29 -3.64
C HIS A 320 9.45 -2.95 -2.60
N GLN A 321 9.19 -3.15 -1.31
CA GLN A 321 10.18 -2.86 -0.26
C GLN A 321 11.02 -4.07 0.16
N GLY A 322 10.59 -5.28 -0.22
CA GLY A 322 11.25 -6.51 0.17
C GLY A 322 10.89 -6.98 1.59
N ARG A 323 11.53 -8.10 1.97
CA ARG A 323 11.28 -8.78 3.25
C ARG A 323 12.38 -8.55 4.30
N ILE A 324 13.45 -7.86 3.95
CA ILE A 324 14.53 -7.50 4.86
C ILE A 324 14.23 -6.13 5.44
N LEU A 325 14.38 -5.99 6.74
CA LEU A 325 14.17 -4.71 7.40
C LEU A 325 15.37 -3.79 7.18
N GLN A 326 15.05 -2.52 6.98
CA GLN A 326 15.96 -1.40 6.95
C GLN A 326 15.48 -0.44 8.03
N THR A 327 16.29 -0.21 9.06
CA THR A 327 15.90 0.55 10.23
C THR A 327 16.75 1.80 10.40
N ARG A 328 16.13 2.89 10.80
CA ARG A 328 16.83 4.12 11.21
C ARG A 328 17.35 4.00 12.63
N SER A 329 18.44 4.69 12.92
CA SER A 329 18.95 4.84 14.29
C SER A 329 17.99 5.65 15.16
N HIS A 330 18.12 5.52 16.48
CA HIS A 330 17.41 6.39 17.40
C HIS A 330 17.78 7.85 17.21
N GLU A 331 19.06 8.13 16.96
CA GLU A 331 19.58 9.48 16.78
C GLU A 331 18.90 10.18 15.58
N SER A 332 18.87 9.53 14.44
CA SER A 332 18.18 10.04 13.23
C SER A 332 16.70 10.36 13.50
N ILE A 333 15.98 9.44 14.17
CA ILE A 333 14.56 9.62 14.46
C ILE A 333 14.34 10.74 15.49
N LEU A 334 15.18 10.84 16.51
CA LEU A 334 15.11 11.88 17.52
C LEU A 334 15.42 13.27 16.94
N LYS A 335 16.40 13.37 16.04
CA LYS A 335 16.73 14.60 15.32
C LYS A 335 15.53 15.12 14.52
N GLU A 336 14.87 14.24 13.77
CA GLU A 336 13.64 14.59 13.03
C GLU A 336 12.51 14.99 13.97
N ALA A 337 12.31 14.25 15.08
CA ALA A 337 11.30 14.57 16.08
C ALA A 337 11.53 15.94 16.74
N VAL A 338 12.77 16.29 17.08
CA VAL A 338 13.12 17.62 17.62
C VAL A 338 12.76 18.70 16.61
N HIS A 339 13.17 18.55 15.35
CA HIS A 339 12.82 19.49 14.29
C HIS A 339 11.29 19.64 14.13
N MET A 340 10.56 18.54 14.18
CA MET A 340 9.09 18.51 14.15
C MET A 340 8.46 19.33 15.31
N THR A 341 9.08 19.31 16.52
CA THR A 341 8.56 20.08 17.68
C THR A 341 8.73 21.59 17.53
N GLU A 342 9.54 22.06 16.57
CA GLU A 342 9.77 23.48 16.29
C GLU A 342 8.73 24.04 15.31
N GLU A 343 7.99 23.18 14.62
CA GLU A 343 6.92 23.55 13.70
C GLU A 343 5.80 24.31 14.43
N LYS A 344 5.37 25.47 13.85
CA LYS A 344 4.32 26.34 14.43
C LYS A 344 3.01 25.60 14.76
N ASN A 345 2.67 24.58 13.98
CA ASN A 345 1.44 23.83 14.09
C ASN A 345 1.56 22.57 14.97
N PHE A 346 2.73 22.29 15.53
CA PHE A 346 2.94 21.15 16.41
C PHE A 346 2.21 21.36 17.75
N LYS A 347 1.27 20.48 18.06
CA LYS A 347 0.43 20.54 19.29
C LYS A 347 0.91 19.64 20.42
N GLY A 348 2.07 19.02 20.27
CA GLY A 348 2.66 18.09 21.22
C GLY A 348 2.33 16.62 20.93
N TYR A 349 1.81 16.30 19.77
CA TYR A 349 1.40 14.94 19.42
C TYR A 349 2.23 14.41 18.25
N ILE A 350 3.00 13.35 18.49
CA ILE A 350 3.57 12.52 17.43
C ILE A 350 2.49 11.51 17.05
N HIS A 351 2.02 11.59 15.82
CA HIS A 351 0.83 10.86 15.37
C HIS A 351 1.12 9.38 15.13
N ASP A 352 2.34 9.03 14.73
CA ASP A 352 2.78 7.66 14.53
C ASP A 352 4.30 7.56 14.61
N VAL A 353 4.79 6.41 15.04
CA VAL A 353 6.19 6.00 14.94
C VAL A 353 6.21 4.58 14.38
N GLY A 354 6.49 4.45 13.08
CA GLY A 354 6.32 3.15 12.48
C GLY A 354 6.86 3.02 11.06
N GLY A 355 6.25 2.12 10.33
CA GLY A 355 6.59 1.76 8.96
C GLY A 355 5.54 0.80 8.42
N PRO A 356 5.89 -0.12 7.49
CA PRO A 356 4.95 -1.13 6.99
C PRO A 356 4.34 -1.99 8.11
N THR A 357 5.07 -2.19 9.19
CA THR A 357 4.67 -2.80 10.44
C THR A 357 5.40 -2.07 11.56
N ALA A 358 4.66 -1.43 12.47
CA ALA A 358 5.21 -0.49 13.45
C ALA A 358 6.26 -1.12 14.37
N ASP A 359 5.97 -2.32 14.86
CA ASP A 359 6.75 -3.04 15.85
C ASP A 359 7.92 -3.85 15.29
N PHE A 360 8.20 -3.73 13.97
CA PHE A 360 9.36 -4.37 13.35
C PHE A 360 10.56 -3.43 13.38
N ARG A 361 11.46 -3.63 14.33
CA ARG A 361 12.68 -2.83 14.49
C ARG A 361 13.97 -3.63 14.38
N GLN A 362 13.88 -4.95 14.31
CA GLN A 362 15.04 -5.84 14.22
C GLN A 362 14.86 -6.88 13.12
N PRO A 363 15.93 -7.37 12.52
CA PRO A 363 15.89 -8.49 11.59
C PRO A 363 15.15 -9.68 12.22
N SER A 364 14.37 -10.39 11.43
CA SER A 364 13.63 -11.55 11.94
C SER A 364 14.55 -12.66 12.50
N CYS A 365 15.78 -12.76 12.02
CA CYS A 365 16.81 -13.66 12.53
C CYS A 365 18.20 -13.26 11.97
N GLN A 366 19.27 -13.75 12.60
CA GLN A 366 20.65 -13.48 12.19
C GLN A 366 20.96 -13.93 10.74
N LYS A 367 20.28 -14.98 10.26
CA LYS A 367 20.42 -15.45 8.87
C LYS A 367 20.10 -14.35 7.84
N GLN A 368 19.12 -13.50 8.13
CA GLN A 368 18.72 -12.44 7.18
C GLN A 368 19.84 -11.47 6.87
N LEU A 369 20.74 -11.22 7.82
CA LEU A 369 21.85 -10.27 7.66
C LEU A 369 22.93 -10.76 6.69
N THR A 370 23.09 -12.08 6.53
CA THR A 370 24.21 -12.68 5.78
C THR A 370 23.79 -13.53 4.60
N ARG A 371 22.59 -14.11 4.64
CA ARG A 371 22.11 -15.08 3.65
C ARG A 371 20.69 -14.73 3.13
N GLY A 372 20.17 -13.58 3.52
CA GLY A 372 18.85 -13.13 3.13
C GLY A 372 17.68 -13.93 3.68
N VAL A 373 16.52 -13.83 3.05
CA VAL A 373 15.28 -14.46 3.49
C VAL A 373 15.11 -15.87 2.93
N CYS A 374 14.38 -16.71 3.65
CA CYS A 374 14.09 -18.08 3.20
C CYS A 374 13.15 -18.08 1.99
N LYS A 375 13.50 -18.84 0.93
CA LYS A 375 12.66 -18.98 -0.28
C LYS A 375 11.33 -19.67 -0.01
N ASN A 376 11.35 -20.72 0.85
CA ASN A 376 10.22 -21.64 1.05
C ASN A 376 9.59 -21.54 2.45
N ARG A 377 9.90 -20.47 3.22
CA ARG A 377 9.37 -20.29 4.57
C ARG A 377 9.13 -18.83 4.88
N HIS A 378 8.00 -18.54 5.53
CA HIS A 378 7.72 -17.25 6.14
C HIS A 378 8.18 -17.24 7.60
N CYS A 379 8.52 -16.06 8.12
CA CYS A 379 9.03 -15.94 9.49
C CYS A 379 7.92 -16.12 10.55
N LEU A 380 6.68 -15.75 10.19
CA LEU A 380 5.53 -15.74 11.11
C LEU A 380 4.38 -16.67 10.68
N PHE A 381 4.51 -17.36 9.55
CA PHE A 381 3.45 -18.22 9.02
C PHE A 381 3.99 -19.60 8.61
N PRO A 382 3.23 -20.68 8.84
CA PRO A 382 1.95 -20.77 9.57
C PRO A 382 2.10 -20.53 11.07
N GLU A 383 3.28 -20.72 11.61
CA GLU A 383 3.68 -20.48 12.99
C GLU A 383 5.01 -19.74 13.02
N PRO A 384 5.33 -18.99 14.09
CA PRO A 384 6.62 -18.34 14.25
C PRO A 384 7.79 -19.32 14.03
N CYS A 385 8.74 -18.88 13.20
CA CYS A 385 9.94 -19.69 12.91
C CYS A 385 10.74 -19.92 14.20
N LYS A 386 11.32 -21.11 14.37
CA LYS A 386 12.15 -21.45 15.54
C LYS A 386 13.36 -20.51 15.69
N ASN A 387 13.83 -19.93 14.59
CA ASN A 387 14.96 -18.98 14.57
C ASN A 387 14.50 -17.52 14.62
N LEU A 388 13.19 -17.27 14.79
CA LEU A 388 12.67 -15.91 14.90
C LEU A 388 13.19 -15.26 16.17
N THR A 389 13.79 -14.09 16.04
CA THR A 389 14.10 -13.21 17.17
C THR A 389 12.92 -12.24 17.35
N ALA A 390 12.09 -12.52 18.35
CA ALA A 390 10.99 -11.62 18.72
C ALA A 390 11.42 -10.81 19.95
N ASP A 391 11.74 -9.54 19.73
CA ASP A 391 12.22 -8.62 20.76
C ASP A 391 11.79 -7.18 20.42
N HIS A 392 11.13 -6.51 21.36
CA HIS A 392 10.67 -5.13 21.21
C HIS A 392 11.47 -4.13 22.07
N LYS A 393 12.59 -4.53 22.68
CA LYS A 393 13.38 -3.65 23.59
C LYS A 393 13.86 -2.39 22.90
N ASP A 394 14.35 -2.50 21.66
CA ASP A 394 14.77 -1.35 20.84
C ASP A 394 13.61 -0.39 20.62
N TYR A 395 12.45 -0.90 20.21
CA TYR A 395 11.27 -0.09 19.95
C TYR A 395 10.73 0.60 21.21
N VAL A 396 10.66 -0.12 22.33
CA VAL A 396 10.29 0.43 23.63
C VAL A 396 11.24 1.55 24.04
N SER A 397 12.55 1.34 23.87
CA SER A 397 13.56 2.35 24.17
C SER A 397 13.38 3.61 23.32
N LEU A 398 13.13 3.46 22.02
CA LEU A 398 12.84 4.57 21.10
C LEU A 398 11.59 5.35 21.53
N LEU A 399 10.48 4.64 21.80
CA LEU A 399 9.22 5.26 22.21
C LEU A 399 9.35 6.03 23.53
N ARG A 400 10.14 5.54 24.48
CA ARG A 400 10.45 6.25 25.75
C ARG A 400 11.21 7.54 25.49
N LYS A 401 12.29 7.48 24.71
CA LYS A 401 13.08 8.66 24.33
C LYS A 401 12.24 9.73 23.64
N LEU A 402 11.34 9.34 22.75
CA LEU A 402 10.43 10.27 22.07
C LEU A 402 9.42 10.91 23.03
N ARG A 403 8.94 10.18 24.04
CA ARG A 403 8.05 10.75 25.07
C ARG A 403 8.74 11.75 25.98
N ASP A 404 10.04 11.57 26.19
CA ASP A 404 10.83 12.43 27.09
C ASP A 404 11.29 13.72 26.40
N LEU A 405 11.05 13.89 25.08
CA LEU A 405 11.40 15.11 24.36
C LEU A 405 10.57 16.32 24.86
N PRO A 406 11.21 17.48 25.00
CA PRO A 406 10.50 18.75 25.31
C PRO A 406 9.37 18.99 24.31
N LYS A 407 8.24 19.54 24.77
CA LYS A 407 7.04 19.85 24.01
C LYS A 407 6.24 18.63 23.53
N VAL A 408 6.75 17.40 23.65
CA VAL A 408 6.00 16.18 23.31
C VAL A 408 5.09 15.81 24.48
N LYS A 409 3.79 15.78 24.24
CA LYS A 409 2.75 15.39 25.20
C LYS A 409 2.38 13.92 25.07
N LYS A 410 2.37 13.40 23.84
CA LYS A 410 2.00 12.00 23.56
C LYS A 410 2.60 11.53 22.25
N VAL A 411 2.99 10.26 22.26
CA VAL A 411 3.48 9.52 21.09
C VAL A 411 2.51 8.38 20.82
N PHE A 412 1.93 8.35 19.61
CA PHE A 412 1.01 7.29 19.21
C PHE A 412 1.70 6.26 18.33
N VAL A 413 1.18 5.04 18.34
CA VAL A 413 1.47 3.97 17.41
C VAL A 413 0.18 3.66 16.64
N ARG A 414 0.11 4.09 15.38
CA ARG A 414 -1.07 3.95 14.50
C ARG A 414 -0.83 3.03 13.31
N SER A 415 0.40 2.91 12.85
CA SER A 415 0.80 1.86 11.90
C SER A 415 0.47 0.49 12.49
N GLY A 416 0.11 -0.46 11.65
CA GLY A 416 -0.33 -1.75 12.11
C GLY A 416 0.70 -2.46 12.99
N VAL A 417 0.26 -2.92 14.14
CA VAL A 417 1.04 -3.76 15.04
C VAL A 417 0.85 -5.22 14.64
N ARG A 418 1.94 -5.96 14.54
CA ARG A 418 1.89 -7.38 14.20
C ARG A 418 1.64 -8.23 15.45
N PHE A 419 0.38 -8.50 15.74
CA PHE A 419 -0.08 -9.15 16.97
C PHE A 419 0.53 -10.53 17.23
N ASP A 420 0.84 -11.31 16.20
CA ASP A 420 1.53 -12.60 16.30
C ASP A 420 3.00 -12.44 16.69
N TYR A 421 3.68 -11.39 16.23
CA TYR A 421 5.04 -11.03 16.63
C TYR A 421 5.07 -10.54 18.08
N VAL A 422 4.11 -9.71 18.49
CA VAL A 422 3.94 -9.28 19.89
C VAL A 422 3.74 -10.47 20.83
N LEU A 423 2.98 -11.48 20.40
CA LEU A 423 2.77 -12.69 21.21
C LEU A 423 4.01 -13.61 21.24
N ALA A 424 4.83 -13.58 20.19
CA ALA A 424 6.06 -14.36 20.12
C ALA A 424 7.17 -13.81 21.04
N ASP A 425 7.10 -12.52 21.40
CA ASP A 425 8.00 -11.93 22.39
C ASP A 425 7.65 -12.42 23.79
N PRO A 426 8.57 -13.07 24.51
CA PRO A 426 8.34 -13.50 25.89
C PRO A 426 8.21 -12.30 26.86
N ASP A 427 8.83 -11.16 26.54
CA ASP A 427 8.73 -9.94 27.34
C ASP A 427 7.44 -9.16 27.00
N LYS A 428 6.59 -8.95 28.00
CA LYS A 428 5.32 -8.23 27.85
C LYS A 428 5.44 -6.72 28.05
N THR A 429 6.65 -6.20 28.20
CA THR A 429 6.90 -4.77 28.43
C THR A 429 6.32 -3.93 27.29
N PHE A 430 6.57 -4.32 26.04
CA PHE A 430 6.03 -3.60 24.89
C PHE A 430 4.50 -3.53 24.91
N LEU A 431 3.81 -4.66 25.11
CA LEU A 431 2.34 -4.69 25.12
C LEU A 431 1.76 -3.83 26.25
N ASN A 432 2.39 -3.86 27.44
CA ASN A 432 1.98 -3.05 28.57
C ASN A 432 2.19 -1.54 28.32
N GLU A 433 3.33 -1.14 27.72
CA GLU A 433 3.60 0.26 27.38
C GLU A 433 2.73 0.74 26.21
N LEU A 434 2.54 -0.09 25.19
CA LEU A 434 1.64 0.19 24.10
C LEU A 434 0.25 0.57 24.62
N ALA A 435 -0.34 -0.29 25.46
CA ALA A 435 -1.65 -0.03 26.05
C ALA A 435 -1.65 1.24 26.92
N LYS A 436 -0.64 1.45 27.75
CA LYS A 436 -0.62 2.55 28.71
C LYS A 436 -0.35 3.91 28.09
N TYR A 437 0.53 3.98 27.07
CA TYR A 437 1.08 5.26 26.62
C TYR A 437 0.80 5.58 25.15
N HIS A 438 0.61 4.57 24.26
CA HIS A 438 0.71 4.76 22.82
C HIS A 438 -0.60 4.52 22.05
N VAL A 439 -1.66 4.11 22.73
CA VAL A 439 -3.00 3.94 22.17
C VAL A 439 -3.89 5.11 22.59
N SER A 440 -4.76 5.57 21.69
CA SER A 440 -5.70 6.67 21.92
C SER A 440 -7.15 6.20 22.09
N GLY A 441 -7.35 5.10 22.84
CA GLY A 441 -8.67 4.48 23.06
C GLY A 441 -8.98 3.34 22.08
N GLN A 442 -8.38 3.34 20.90
CA GLN A 442 -8.59 2.29 19.89
C GLN A 442 -7.25 1.85 19.30
N LEU A 443 -6.97 0.54 19.39
CA LEU A 443 -5.85 -0.10 18.71
C LEU A 443 -6.35 -0.78 17.43
N ARG A 444 -5.88 -0.34 16.27
CA ARG A 444 -6.19 -0.99 15.00
C ARG A 444 -5.31 -2.21 14.81
N VAL A 445 -5.90 -3.35 14.56
CA VAL A 445 -5.21 -4.62 14.26
C VAL A 445 -5.84 -5.28 13.04
N ALA A 446 -5.02 -5.99 12.29
CA ALA A 446 -5.42 -6.58 11.02
C ALA A 446 -5.42 -8.12 11.08
N PRO A 447 -6.44 -8.77 11.70
CA PRO A 447 -6.62 -10.21 11.61
C PRO A 447 -7.00 -10.67 10.20
N GLU A 448 -7.59 -9.80 9.39
CA GLU A 448 -8.05 -9.95 8.00
C GLU A 448 -9.26 -10.89 7.82
N HIS A 449 -9.32 -12.02 8.51
CA HIS A 449 -10.40 -12.99 8.45
C HIS A 449 -10.47 -13.82 9.74
N VAL A 450 -11.53 -14.66 9.90
CA VAL A 450 -11.68 -15.58 11.03
C VAL A 450 -11.61 -17.06 10.59
N SER A 451 -11.68 -17.35 9.30
CA SER A 451 -11.53 -18.71 8.80
C SER A 451 -10.05 -19.03 8.61
N ASN A 452 -9.56 -20.08 9.32
CA ASN A 452 -8.17 -20.52 9.21
C ASN A 452 -7.80 -20.97 7.78
N GLN A 453 -8.79 -21.46 7.01
CA GLN A 453 -8.59 -21.80 5.60
C GLN A 453 -8.28 -20.54 4.76
N VAL A 454 -9.00 -19.45 4.97
CA VAL A 454 -8.76 -18.18 4.26
C VAL A 454 -7.45 -17.57 4.74
N LEU A 455 -7.21 -17.56 6.05
CA LEU A 455 -5.97 -17.05 6.66
C LEU A 455 -4.73 -17.79 6.14
N LYS A 456 -4.82 -19.11 5.90
CA LYS A 456 -3.76 -19.89 5.24
C LYS A 456 -3.38 -19.28 3.89
N TYR A 457 -4.35 -18.97 3.03
CA TYR A 457 -4.09 -18.36 1.72
C TYR A 457 -3.66 -16.88 1.81
N MET A 458 -3.99 -16.21 2.90
CA MET A 458 -3.51 -14.85 3.18
C MET A 458 -2.06 -14.82 3.71
N GLY A 459 -1.49 -15.96 4.12
CA GLY A 459 -0.20 -16.02 4.81
C GLY A 459 -0.27 -15.37 6.19
N LYS A 460 -1.41 -15.49 6.88
CA LYS A 460 -1.67 -14.91 8.21
C LYS A 460 -1.76 -16.02 9.27
N PRO A 461 -1.45 -15.71 10.54
CA PRO A 461 -1.60 -16.67 11.63
C PRO A 461 -3.06 -17.09 11.80
N SER A 462 -3.30 -18.21 12.48
CA SER A 462 -4.64 -18.69 12.76
C SER A 462 -5.44 -17.72 13.62
N HIS A 463 -6.77 -17.81 13.56
CA HIS A 463 -7.68 -16.92 14.30
C HIS A 463 -7.48 -17.03 15.81
N GLU A 464 -7.14 -18.20 16.32
CA GLU A 464 -6.86 -18.45 17.73
C GLU A 464 -5.70 -17.59 18.26
N VAL A 465 -4.71 -17.29 17.41
CA VAL A 465 -3.60 -16.37 17.74
C VAL A 465 -4.13 -14.96 17.98
N TYR A 466 -5.04 -14.50 17.11
CA TYR A 466 -5.68 -13.19 17.28
C TYR A 466 -6.52 -13.13 18.59
N GLU A 467 -7.31 -14.16 18.85
CA GLU A 467 -8.08 -14.26 20.11
C GLU A 467 -7.18 -14.24 21.35
N LYS A 468 -6.01 -14.90 21.28
CA LYS A 468 -5.01 -14.84 22.36
C LYS A 468 -4.49 -13.43 22.55
N PHE A 469 -4.20 -12.71 21.45
CA PHE A 469 -3.75 -11.32 21.50
C PHE A 469 -4.80 -10.42 22.17
N LEU A 470 -6.07 -10.56 21.83
CA LEU A 470 -7.15 -9.78 22.45
C LEU A 470 -7.18 -9.96 23.97
N ARG A 471 -7.05 -11.20 24.46
CA ARG A 471 -7.00 -11.49 25.90
C ARG A 471 -5.79 -10.84 26.59
N GLU A 472 -4.61 -10.87 25.94
CA GLU A 472 -3.41 -10.25 26.51
C GLU A 472 -3.50 -8.72 26.49
N PHE A 473 -4.08 -8.13 25.43
CA PHE A 473 -4.32 -6.69 25.36
C PHE A 473 -5.32 -6.20 26.40
N ASP A 474 -6.39 -6.96 26.66
CA ASP A 474 -7.34 -6.67 27.74
C ASP A 474 -6.67 -6.70 29.13
N LYS A 475 -5.81 -7.70 29.39
CA LYS A 475 -5.02 -7.76 30.62
C LYS A 475 -4.12 -6.53 30.77
N ALA A 476 -3.46 -6.09 29.69
CA ALA A 476 -2.61 -4.90 29.71
C ALA A 476 -3.42 -3.63 30.00
N ASN A 477 -4.61 -3.49 29.41
CA ASN A 477 -5.54 -2.39 29.70
C ASN A 477 -5.98 -2.37 31.14
N LYS A 478 -6.41 -3.50 31.70
CA LYS A 478 -6.80 -3.62 33.12
C LYS A 478 -5.65 -3.24 34.05
N LYS A 479 -4.43 -3.69 33.75
CA LYS A 479 -3.23 -3.33 34.53
C LYS A 479 -2.94 -1.82 34.46
N ALA A 480 -3.24 -1.17 33.32
CA ALA A 480 -3.07 0.27 33.15
C ALA A 480 -4.24 1.11 33.69
N GLY A 481 -5.33 0.49 34.14
CA GLY A 481 -6.56 1.18 34.56
C GLY A 481 -7.31 1.87 33.41
N LEU A 482 -7.19 1.34 32.18
CA LEU A 482 -7.73 1.93 30.97
C LEU A 482 -8.81 1.04 30.34
N GLN A 483 -9.76 1.68 29.64
CA GLN A 483 -10.73 1.01 28.78
C GLN A 483 -10.45 1.36 27.33
N GLN A 484 -9.76 0.46 26.63
CA GLN A 484 -9.41 0.62 25.22
C GLN A 484 -9.84 -0.62 24.45
N PHE A 485 -10.12 -0.43 23.16
CA PHE A 485 -10.67 -1.48 22.32
C PHE A 485 -9.72 -1.79 21.17
N ALA A 486 -9.59 -3.07 20.82
CA ALA A 486 -9.01 -3.48 19.55
C ALA A 486 -10.07 -3.36 18.46
N VAL A 487 -9.74 -2.65 17.38
CA VAL A 487 -10.61 -2.50 16.21
C VAL A 487 -10.06 -3.39 15.11
N PRO A 488 -10.72 -4.52 14.81
CA PRO A 488 -10.26 -5.45 13.80
C PRO A 488 -10.50 -4.91 12.40
N TYR A 489 -9.52 -5.17 11.54
CA TYR A 489 -9.60 -4.93 10.12
C TYR A 489 -9.88 -6.25 9.41
N PHE A 490 -10.98 -6.31 8.64
CA PHE A 490 -11.38 -7.52 7.92
C PHE A 490 -11.46 -7.29 6.43
N MET A 491 -11.13 -8.34 5.67
CA MET A 491 -11.12 -8.35 4.22
C MET A 491 -12.08 -9.42 3.69
N SER A 492 -13.01 -9.03 2.82
CA SER A 492 -13.89 -9.94 2.11
C SER A 492 -13.29 -10.38 0.77
N SER A 493 -13.83 -11.43 0.21
CA SER A 493 -13.58 -11.85 -1.18
C SER A 493 -12.12 -12.20 -1.54
N HIS A 494 -11.30 -12.53 -0.54
CA HIS A 494 -9.95 -13.06 -0.78
C HIS A 494 -10.02 -14.48 -1.41
N PRO A 495 -9.06 -14.88 -2.27
CA PRO A 495 -8.93 -16.28 -2.68
C PRO A 495 -9.01 -17.25 -1.49
N GLY A 496 -9.79 -18.32 -1.62
CA GLY A 496 -10.10 -19.26 -0.54
C GLY A 496 -11.38 -18.93 0.24
N CYS A 497 -11.93 -17.72 0.12
CA CYS A 497 -13.15 -17.34 0.84
C CYS A 497 -14.40 -17.82 0.08
N THR A 498 -14.91 -19.01 0.44
CA THR A 498 -16.21 -19.49 -0.02
C THR A 498 -17.34 -18.77 0.73
N MET A 499 -18.58 -18.97 0.30
CA MET A 499 -19.72 -18.38 0.99
C MET A 499 -19.85 -18.83 2.44
N LYS A 500 -19.43 -20.09 2.74
CA LYS A 500 -19.40 -20.60 4.11
C LYS A 500 -18.43 -19.83 5.01
N GLU A 501 -17.24 -19.51 4.51
CA GLU A 501 -16.24 -18.72 5.24
C GLU A 501 -16.70 -17.28 5.43
N ALA A 502 -17.37 -16.70 4.42
CA ALA A 502 -17.94 -15.35 4.53
C ALA A 502 -19.04 -15.28 5.60
N VAL A 503 -19.86 -16.32 5.73
CA VAL A 503 -20.87 -16.43 6.80
C VAL A 503 -20.22 -16.55 8.18
N LYS A 504 -19.16 -17.36 8.33
CA LYS A 504 -18.39 -17.43 9.60
C LYS A 504 -17.87 -16.06 10.04
N LEU A 505 -17.36 -15.27 9.08
CA LEU A 505 -16.93 -13.91 9.36
C LEU A 505 -18.10 -13.02 9.80
N ALA A 506 -19.25 -13.14 9.17
CA ALA A 506 -20.46 -12.40 9.56
C ALA A 506 -20.95 -12.77 10.97
N GLU A 507 -20.90 -14.06 11.33
CA GLU A 507 -21.21 -14.53 12.69
C GLU A 507 -20.27 -13.90 13.72
N TYR A 508 -18.97 -13.91 13.44
CA TYR A 508 -17.98 -13.28 14.32
C TYR A 508 -18.23 -11.76 14.49
N VAL A 509 -18.50 -11.06 13.38
CA VAL A 509 -18.85 -9.62 13.42
C VAL A 509 -20.11 -9.38 14.25
N ARG A 510 -21.11 -10.28 14.19
CA ARG A 510 -22.30 -10.22 15.07
C ARG A 510 -21.89 -10.34 16.54
N ASP A 511 -21.05 -11.31 16.86
CA ASP A 511 -20.66 -11.62 18.25
C ASP A 511 -19.75 -10.51 18.85
N LEU A 512 -19.04 -9.74 18.01
CA LEU A 512 -18.34 -8.52 18.43
C LEU A 512 -19.29 -7.39 18.89
N GLY A 513 -20.59 -7.46 18.53
CA GLY A 513 -21.59 -6.46 18.91
C GLY A 513 -21.60 -5.17 18.10
N PHE A 514 -20.59 -4.88 17.31
CA PHE A 514 -20.54 -3.75 16.37
C PHE A 514 -20.40 -4.21 14.92
N THR A 515 -20.84 -3.37 14.00
CA THR A 515 -20.71 -3.64 12.55
C THR A 515 -19.66 -2.70 11.98
N PRO A 516 -18.66 -3.20 11.24
CA PRO A 516 -17.67 -2.36 10.59
C PRO A 516 -18.34 -1.37 9.64
N GLU A 517 -18.06 -0.08 9.78
CA GLU A 517 -18.54 0.94 8.84
C GLU A 517 -17.85 0.82 7.49
N GLN A 518 -16.56 0.52 7.51
CA GLN A 518 -15.75 0.30 6.33
C GLN A 518 -15.40 -1.17 6.20
N VAL A 519 -15.75 -1.75 5.07
CA VAL A 519 -15.40 -3.12 4.69
C VAL A 519 -14.44 -3.06 3.53
N GLN A 520 -13.32 -3.78 3.64
CA GLN A 520 -12.36 -3.90 2.57
C GLN A 520 -12.59 -5.19 1.79
N ASP A 521 -12.75 -5.07 0.47
CA ASP A 521 -12.68 -6.23 -0.41
C ASP A 521 -11.22 -6.47 -0.81
N PHE A 522 -10.88 -7.73 -1.03
CA PHE A 522 -9.58 -8.07 -1.61
C PHE A 522 -9.37 -7.33 -2.93
N TYR A 523 -8.28 -6.58 -3.01
CA TYR A 523 -7.90 -5.84 -4.19
C TYR A 523 -6.80 -6.60 -4.95
N PRO A 524 -7.06 -7.13 -6.16
CA PRO A 524 -6.06 -7.85 -6.94
C PRO A 524 -4.96 -6.91 -7.45
N THR A 525 -4.00 -6.60 -6.58
CA THR A 525 -2.83 -5.79 -6.92
C THR A 525 -1.83 -6.62 -7.71
N PRO A 526 -1.29 -6.13 -8.85
CA PRO A 526 -0.31 -6.86 -9.64
C PRO A 526 0.86 -7.37 -8.82
N SER A 527 1.47 -8.48 -9.23
CA SER A 527 2.64 -9.09 -8.62
C SER A 527 2.48 -9.47 -7.14
N THR A 528 1.27 -9.77 -6.67
CA THR A 528 1.06 -10.37 -5.36
C THR A 528 0.67 -11.84 -5.49
N LEU A 529 1.03 -12.66 -4.49
CA LEU A 529 0.71 -14.08 -4.47
C LEU A 529 -0.81 -14.30 -4.52
N SER A 530 -1.58 -13.48 -3.78
CA SER A 530 -3.05 -13.53 -3.80
C SER A 530 -3.63 -13.16 -5.16
N THR A 531 -3.01 -12.26 -5.91
CA THR A 531 -3.46 -11.92 -7.27
C THR A 531 -3.17 -13.05 -8.26
N CYS A 532 -2.04 -13.74 -8.09
CA CYS A 532 -1.76 -14.96 -8.86
C CYS A 532 -2.84 -16.04 -8.59
N MET A 533 -3.17 -16.32 -7.33
CA MET A 533 -4.27 -17.22 -6.98
C MET A 533 -5.61 -16.74 -7.54
N TYR A 534 -5.89 -15.45 -7.46
CA TYR A 534 -7.14 -14.86 -7.97
C TYR A 534 -7.31 -15.09 -9.47
N TYR A 535 -6.26 -14.87 -10.25
CA TYR A 535 -6.29 -15.05 -11.69
C TYR A 535 -6.33 -16.52 -12.10
N THR A 536 -5.45 -17.33 -11.53
CA THR A 536 -5.23 -18.72 -11.96
C THR A 536 -6.18 -19.71 -11.32
N GLY A 537 -6.62 -19.48 -10.08
CA GLY A 537 -7.29 -20.48 -9.25
C GLY A 537 -6.34 -21.52 -8.67
N ILE A 538 -5.03 -21.24 -8.65
CA ILE A 538 -3.97 -22.17 -8.22
C ILE A 538 -3.03 -21.43 -7.27
N HIS A 539 -2.65 -22.07 -6.18
CA HIS A 539 -1.59 -21.56 -5.31
C HIS A 539 -0.23 -21.79 -5.99
N PRO A 540 0.51 -20.73 -6.40
CA PRO A 540 1.66 -20.89 -7.29
C PRO A 540 2.83 -21.69 -6.69
N LEU A 541 2.97 -21.70 -5.35
CA LEU A 541 4.08 -22.40 -4.67
C LEU A 541 3.76 -23.86 -4.33
N THR A 542 2.48 -24.23 -4.22
CA THR A 542 2.07 -25.59 -3.82
C THR A 542 1.33 -26.36 -4.91
N GLY A 543 0.84 -25.69 -5.95
CA GLY A 543 -0.01 -26.29 -6.99
C GLY A 543 -1.46 -26.57 -6.54
N GLU A 544 -1.82 -26.25 -5.29
CA GLU A 544 -3.15 -26.49 -4.73
C GLU A 544 -4.20 -25.66 -5.46
N LYS A 545 -5.34 -26.26 -5.81
CA LYS A 545 -6.50 -25.52 -6.35
C LYS A 545 -7.12 -24.64 -5.27
N VAL A 546 -7.37 -23.38 -5.61
CA VAL A 546 -7.91 -22.38 -4.70
C VAL A 546 -9.25 -21.86 -5.22
N TYR A 547 -10.26 -21.88 -4.37
CA TYR A 547 -11.54 -21.24 -4.68
C TYR A 547 -11.36 -19.73 -4.82
N VAL A 548 -12.01 -19.11 -5.80
CA VAL A 548 -11.90 -17.66 -6.03
C VAL A 548 -13.28 -17.06 -6.27
N PRO A 549 -13.74 -16.13 -5.43
CA PRO A 549 -14.96 -15.36 -5.67
C PRO A 549 -14.73 -14.38 -6.82
N LYS A 550 -15.16 -14.74 -8.03
CA LYS A 550 -14.88 -13.96 -9.25
C LYS A 550 -15.98 -13.01 -9.64
N SER A 551 -17.25 -13.40 -9.44
CA SER A 551 -18.36 -12.57 -9.90
C SER A 551 -18.54 -11.32 -9.03
N ALA A 552 -18.93 -10.21 -9.67
CA ALA A 552 -19.23 -8.97 -8.93
C ALA A 552 -20.38 -9.16 -7.95
N HIS A 553 -21.34 -10.01 -8.29
CA HIS A 553 -22.49 -10.32 -7.45
C HIS A 553 -22.06 -11.08 -6.19
N GLU A 554 -21.25 -12.14 -6.32
CA GLU A 554 -20.73 -12.90 -5.18
C GLU A 554 -19.91 -12.02 -4.23
N LYS A 555 -19.04 -11.15 -4.77
CA LYS A 555 -18.29 -10.18 -3.96
C LYS A 555 -19.23 -9.22 -3.21
N ALA A 556 -20.31 -8.78 -3.87
CA ALA A 556 -21.32 -7.94 -3.22
C ALA A 556 -22.03 -8.67 -2.07
N ILE A 557 -22.34 -9.95 -2.23
CA ILE A 557 -22.91 -10.80 -1.17
C ILE A 557 -21.94 -10.93 0.01
N GLN A 558 -20.66 -11.29 -0.25
CA GLN A 558 -19.67 -11.43 0.82
C GLN A 558 -19.46 -10.11 1.60
N ARG A 559 -19.47 -8.98 0.91
CA ARG A 559 -19.40 -7.66 1.55
C ARG A 559 -20.67 -7.36 2.37
N ALA A 560 -21.83 -7.66 1.81
CA ALA A 560 -23.12 -7.46 2.47
C ALA A 560 -23.22 -8.26 3.78
N LEU A 561 -22.68 -9.49 3.81
CA LEU A 561 -22.62 -10.32 5.00
C LEU A 561 -21.86 -9.64 6.15
N MET A 562 -20.74 -8.95 5.87
CA MET A 562 -20.03 -8.19 6.90
C MET A 562 -20.81 -6.95 7.39
N GLN A 563 -21.71 -6.42 6.57
CA GLN A 563 -22.56 -5.26 6.88
C GLN A 563 -24.04 -5.66 6.98
N TYR A 564 -24.30 -6.82 7.54
CA TYR A 564 -25.62 -7.46 7.57
C TYR A 564 -26.71 -6.62 8.26
N LYS A 565 -26.35 -5.71 9.18
CA LYS A 565 -27.30 -4.81 9.85
C LYS A 565 -27.84 -3.70 8.95
N ASN A 566 -27.16 -3.41 7.81
CA ASN A 566 -27.65 -2.41 6.86
C ASN A 566 -28.87 -2.96 6.12
N PRO A 567 -30.06 -2.32 6.22
CA PRO A 567 -31.27 -2.81 5.58
C PRO A 567 -31.16 -2.99 4.06
N VAL A 568 -30.36 -2.16 3.39
CA VAL A 568 -30.11 -2.25 1.94
C VAL A 568 -29.45 -3.58 1.54
N ASN A 569 -28.68 -4.18 2.44
CA ASN A 569 -27.96 -5.43 2.19
C ASN A 569 -28.81 -6.69 2.41
N ARG A 570 -30.04 -6.54 2.91
CA ARG A 570 -30.83 -7.65 3.41
C ARG A 570 -31.04 -8.79 2.39
N GLU A 571 -31.35 -8.44 1.14
CA GLU A 571 -31.59 -9.45 0.09
C GLU A 571 -30.30 -10.22 -0.24
N LEU A 572 -29.16 -9.52 -0.34
CA LEU A 572 -27.85 -10.13 -0.56
C LEU A 572 -27.45 -11.04 0.61
N VAL A 573 -27.71 -10.62 1.85
CA VAL A 573 -27.44 -11.43 3.04
C VAL A 573 -28.28 -12.70 3.03
N LEU A 574 -29.58 -12.60 2.72
CA LEU A 574 -30.46 -13.76 2.62
C LEU A 574 -30.00 -14.74 1.54
N GLU A 575 -29.60 -14.23 0.38
CA GLU A 575 -29.04 -15.05 -0.70
C GLU A 575 -27.76 -15.75 -0.26
N GLY A 576 -26.83 -15.03 0.38
CA GLY A 576 -25.58 -15.58 0.92
C GLY A 576 -25.84 -16.70 1.94
N LEU A 577 -26.81 -16.52 2.83
CA LEU A 577 -27.21 -17.55 3.79
C LEU A 577 -27.80 -18.79 3.12
N LYS A 578 -28.61 -18.61 2.07
CA LYS A 578 -29.14 -19.73 1.26
C LYS A 578 -27.99 -20.52 0.58
N ILE A 579 -27.07 -19.81 -0.07
CA ILE A 579 -25.91 -20.44 -0.74
C ILE A 579 -25.04 -21.21 0.26
N ALA A 580 -24.85 -20.65 1.45
CA ALA A 580 -24.05 -21.28 2.51
C ALA A 580 -24.79 -22.43 3.24
N GLY A 581 -26.11 -22.59 3.02
CA GLY A 581 -26.95 -23.56 3.74
C GLY A 581 -27.20 -23.16 5.20
N ARG A 582 -27.19 -21.85 5.52
CA ARG A 582 -27.27 -21.30 6.89
C ARG A 582 -28.55 -20.50 7.13
N MET A 583 -29.70 -21.10 6.73
CA MET A 583 -31.00 -20.49 6.97
C MET A 583 -31.39 -20.42 8.46
N ASP A 584 -30.68 -21.16 9.32
CA ASP A 584 -30.75 -21.04 10.79
C ASP A 584 -30.41 -19.65 11.31
N LEU A 585 -29.68 -18.85 10.52
CA LEU A 585 -29.31 -17.46 10.85
C LEU A 585 -30.37 -16.42 10.43
N VAL A 586 -31.51 -16.88 9.92
CA VAL A 586 -32.68 -16.03 9.62
C VAL A 586 -33.75 -16.29 10.69
N GLY A 587 -33.95 -15.32 11.58
CA GLY A 587 -34.89 -15.50 12.70
C GLY A 587 -34.88 -14.32 13.64
N TYR A 588 -35.51 -14.49 14.81
CA TYR A 588 -35.59 -13.49 15.86
C TYR A 588 -34.60 -13.71 17.02
N GLY A 589 -33.92 -14.84 17.05
CA GLY A 589 -32.95 -15.18 18.07
C GLY A 589 -31.68 -14.33 17.99
N GLU A 590 -30.97 -14.20 19.11
CA GLU A 590 -29.72 -13.42 19.23
C GLU A 590 -28.62 -13.87 18.25
N LYS A 591 -28.61 -15.14 17.88
CA LYS A 591 -27.66 -15.71 16.94
C LYS A 591 -28.03 -15.48 15.46
N CYS A 592 -29.21 -14.90 15.17
CA CYS A 592 -29.62 -14.64 13.81
C CYS A 592 -28.97 -13.34 13.27
N LEU A 593 -28.63 -13.34 11.98
CA LEU A 593 -28.09 -12.17 11.29
C LEU A 593 -29.19 -11.23 10.79
N ILE A 594 -30.27 -11.79 10.25
CA ILE A 594 -31.40 -11.03 9.72
C ILE A 594 -32.74 -11.60 10.19
N ARG A 595 -33.73 -10.74 10.29
CA ARG A 595 -35.11 -11.16 10.61
C ARG A 595 -35.82 -11.71 9.39
N PRO A 596 -36.79 -12.64 9.53
CA PRO A 596 -37.65 -13.06 8.43
C PRO A 596 -38.44 -11.87 7.84
N VAL A 597 -38.81 -11.97 6.57
CA VAL A 597 -39.79 -11.00 6.01
C VAL A 597 -41.13 -11.27 6.69
N ARG A 598 -41.72 -10.28 7.27
CA ARG A 598 -43.17 -10.38 7.57
C ARG A 598 -43.87 -10.61 6.23
N LYS A 599 -44.50 -11.76 6.04
CA LYS A 599 -45.55 -11.90 5.03
C LYS A 599 -46.62 -10.92 5.46
N GLU A 600 -46.85 -9.88 4.70
CA GLU A 600 -48.10 -9.16 4.80
C GLU A 600 -49.17 -10.19 4.48
N HIS A 601 -49.95 -10.58 5.49
CA HIS A 601 -51.19 -11.31 5.28
C HIS A 601 -52.10 -10.41 4.47
N GLY A 602 -52.14 -10.64 3.18
CA GLY A 602 -53.23 -10.21 2.35
C GLY A 602 -54.46 -10.95 2.79
N ASP A 603 -55.24 -10.32 3.65
CA ASP A 603 -56.68 -10.50 3.79
C ASP A 603 -57.24 -9.34 4.60
N ASN A 604 -57.66 -8.34 3.90
CA ASN A 604 -58.78 -7.53 4.33
C ASN A 604 -59.57 -7.11 3.09
N LYS A 605 -60.48 -8.00 2.65
CA LYS A 605 -61.74 -7.57 2.10
C LYS A 605 -62.45 -6.84 3.23
N TYR A 606 -62.74 -5.57 3.09
CA TYR A 606 -64.04 -4.99 3.46
C TYR A 606 -64.11 -3.53 3.05
N THR A 607 -65.06 -3.34 2.14
CA THR A 607 -66.07 -2.28 1.98
C THR A 607 -65.58 -0.90 1.53
N GLU A 608 -66.07 -0.61 0.33
CA GLU A 608 -66.41 0.72 -0.17
C GLU A 608 -67.23 1.53 0.85
N ASN A 609 -66.85 2.77 1.06
CA ASN A 609 -67.86 3.84 1.03
C ASN A 609 -67.20 5.23 0.87
N ALA A 610 -67.60 5.81 -0.17
CA ALA A 610 -67.86 7.21 -0.50
C ALA A 610 -67.26 8.36 0.32
N GLY A 611 -66.51 9.22 -0.38
CA GLY A 611 -66.92 10.62 -0.30
C GLY A 611 -65.87 11.65 0.13
N ARG A 612 -65.49 12.48 -0.83
CA ARG A 612 -65.15 13.90 -0.75
C ARG A 612 -63.71 14.38 -0.50
N ASN A 613 -63.19 14.80 -1.60
CA ASN A 613 -62.41 16.06 -1.83
C ASN A 613 -61.86 16.83 -0.61
N ARG A 614 -60.58 17.05 -0.58
CA ARG A 614 -59.98 18.40 -0.62
C ARG A 614 -58.47 18.31 -0.80
N GLY A 615 -57.94 19.06 -1.77
CA GLY A 615 -56.54 19.16 -2.07
C GLY A 615 -55.76 19.99 -1.06
N SER A 616 -54.50 19.72 -0.94
CA SER A 616 -53.51 20.73 -0.58
C SER A 616 -52.10 20.32 -1.01
N LYS A 617 -51.38 21.31 -1.38
CA LYS A 617 -50.11 21.42 -2.06
C LYS A 617 -48.95 20.75 -1.30
N HIS A 618 -48.10 20.06 -2.04
CA HIS A 618 -46.78 19.60 -1.56
C HIS A 618 -45.74 20.74 -1.63
N GLY A 619 -45.12 21.00 -0.49
CA GLY A 619 -43.81 21.69 -0.38
C GLY A 619 -42.71 20.68 0.00
N PRO A 620 -41.48 20.90 -0.40
CA PRO A 620 -40.40 19.93 -0.19
C PRO A 620 -39.89 19.90 1.26
N ALA A 621 -39.60 18.67 1.74
CA ALA A 621 -39.12 18.41 3.08
C ALA A 621 -37.65 18.87 3.28
N PRO A 622 -37.29 19.38 4.46
CA PRO A 622 -35.95 19.88 4.72
C PRO A 622 -34.95 18.74 5.02
N LYS A 623 -33.75 18.87 4.46
CA LYS A 623 -32.60 18.03 4.75
C LYS A 623 -32.12 18.21 6.20
N LYS A 624 -32.15 17.14 6.99
CA LYS A 624 -31.53 17.14 8.32
C LYS A 624 -30.03 17.01 8.21
N THR A 625 -29.33 18.09 8.58
CA THR A 625 -27.88 18.10 8.85
C THR A 625 -27.64 17.61 10.27
N ILE A 626 -26.84 16.59 10.44
CA ILE A 626 -26.39 16.12 11.76
C ILE A 626 -25.28 17.06 12.23
N ARG A 627 -25.57 17.87 13.23
CA ARG A 627 -24.57 18.68 13.96
C ARG A 627 -24.08 17.88 15.17
N ASN A 628 -22.77 17.75 15.27
CA ASN A 628 -22.10 17.26 16.48
C ASN A 628 -22.32 18.24 17.64
N HIS A 629 -22.96 17.78 18.69
CA HIS A 629 -23.06 18.52 19.95
C HIS A 629 -21.85 18.23 20.83
N HIS A 630 -20.96 19.20 20.96
CA HIS A 630 -20.07 19.33 22.11
C HIS A 630 -20.81 20.08 23.21
N THR A 631 -21.19 19.39 24.25
CA THR A 631 -21.71 19.99 25.48
C THR A 631 -20.55 20.52 26.31
N ARG A 632 -20.43 21.85 26.38
CA ARG A 632 -19.69 22.56 27.45
C ARG A 632 -20.52 22.51 28.73
N LYS A 633 -20.04 21.86 29.79
CA LYS A 633 -20.47 22.14 31.15
C LYS A 633 -19.66 23.29 31.72
N LYS A 634 -20.33 24.39 32.08
CA LYS A 634 -19.79 25.44 32.91
C LYS A 634 -19.81 24.99 34.36
N GLN A 635 -18.73 25.27 35.06
CA GLN A 635 -18.60 25.17 36.50
C GLN A 635 -19.30 26.36 37.20
N LYS A 636 -19.92 26.09 38.31
CA LYS A 636 -19.92 26.96 39.49
C LYS A 636 -19.03 26.31 40.52
#